data_26b2f7caaa84ccaba1564a3b83b76080
#
_entry.id   26b2f7caaa84ccaba1564a3b83b76080
#
_cell.length_a   1.000
_cell.length_b   1.000
_cell.length_c   1.000
_cell.angle_alpha   90.00
_cell.angle_beta   90.00
_cell.angle_gamma   90.00
#
_symmetry.space_group_name_H-M   'P 1'
#
loop_
_entity.id
_entity.type
_entity.pdbx_description
1 polymer ?
#
loop_
_entity_poly.entity_id
_entity_poly.type
_entity_poly.pdbx_seq_one_letter_code
_entity_poly.pdbx_strand_id
1 'polypeptide(L)'
;KICRINVNAAARNIREMALENDASSYDGYEQTVERLLAEVNTQLKNLKNSGVVPDADCEEHASALTDWGNIGYSIMKEIKSGDKDKAVDSILNDCTPALNKAVKIATRLDEMTDEVSSQAVRITVISAVAGIVCIIICLVLAWKLTIKTGKKVLESILVPLREVEAVAQELTDGNLHSTLDYHSDDEIGIL
;
A
#
# COMPACT_ATOMS: atom_id res chain seq x y z
N LYS A 1 2.77 -4.26 -14.92
CA LYS A 1 1.79 -3.80 -15.95
C LYS A 1 2.45 -2.87 -16.99
N ILE A 2 3.25 -1.88 -16.58
CA ILE A 2 3.93 -0.93 -17.48
C ILE A 2 4.89 -1.67 -18.43
N CYS A 3 5.70 -2.60 -17.92
CA CYS A 3 6.64 -3.38 -18.76
C CYS A 3 5.91 -4.07 -19.92
N ARG A 4 4.82 -4.77 -19.65
CA ARG A 4 4.03 -5.46 -20.66
C ARG A 4 3.42 -4.51 -21.70
N ILE A 5 2.92 -3.35 -21.25
CA ILE A 5 2.36 -2.33 -22.15
C ILE A 5 3.44 -1.80 -23.10
N ASN A 6 4.62 -1.44 -22.57
CA ASN A 6 5.70 -0.86 -23.36
C ASN A 6 6.31 -1.85 -24.33
N VAL A 7 6.49 -3.12 -23.95
CA VAL A 7 6.98 -4.17 -24.85
C VAL A 7 6.01 -4.39 -26.01
N ASN A 8 4.70 -4.46 -25.75
CA ASN A 8 3.69 -4.58 -26.80
C ASN A 8 3.63 -3.32 -27.70
N ALA A 9 3.80 -2.12 -27.13
CA ALA A 9 3.86 -0.88 -27.89
C ALA A 9 5.11 -0.84 -28.79
N ALA A 10 6.27 -1.28 -28.31
CA ALA A 10 7.47 -1.38 -29.12
C ALA A 10 7.29 -2.38 -30.27
N ALA A 11 6.72 -3.55 -30.00
CA ALA A 11 6.42 -4.55 -31.04
C ALA A 11 5.44 -4.02 -32.11
N ARG A 12 4.45 -3.21 -31.69
CA ARG A 12 3.53 -2.56 -32.61
C ARG A 12 4.28 -1.57 -33.53
N ASN A 13 5.17 -0.74 -32.95
CA ASN A 13 5.97 0.21 -33.73
C ASN A 13 6.86 -0.48 -34.80
N ILE A 14 7.45 -1.64 -34.47
CA ILE A 14 8.22 -2.43 -35.44
C ILE A 14 7.33 -2.90 -36.59
N ARG A 15 6.10 -3.37 -36.31
CA ARG A 15 5.13 -3.80 -37.35
C ARG A 15 4.63 -2.63 -38.17
N GLU A 16 4.35 -1.49 -37.56
CA GLU A 16 3.94 -0.26 -38.28
C GLU A 16 5.05 0.22 -39.19
N MET A 17 6.32 0.20 -38.73
CA MET A 17 7.49 0.52 -39.57
C MET A 17 7.61 -0.41 -40.81
N ALA A 18 7.30 -1.72 -40.64
CA ALA A 18 7.32 -2.65 -41.79
C ALA A 18 6.22 -2.36 -42.83
N LEU A 19 5.08 -1.80 -42.37
CA LEU A 19 3.97 -1.42 -43.27
C LEU A 19 4.12 -0.01 -43.86
N GLU A 20 5.02 0.81 -43.30
CA GLU A 20 5.23 2.18 -43.73
C GLU A 20 5.97 2.23 -45.08
N ASN A 21 5.52 3.11 -45.98
CA ASN A 21 6.14 3.30 -47.28
C ASN A 21 7.09 4.50 -47.32
N ASP A 22 6.93 5.45 -46.39
CA ASP A 22 7.80 6.62 -46.27
C ASP A 22 9.01 6.32 -45.39
N ALA A 23 10.15 6.11 -46.06
CA ALA A 23 11.42 5.83 -45.35
C ALA A 23 11.87 6.97 -44.41
N SER A 24 11.38 8.21 -44.62
CA SER A 24 11.71 9.33 -43.73
C SER A 24 11.13 9.16 -42.32
N SER A 25 10.09 8.34 -42.13
CA SER A 25 9.45 8.03 -40.88
C SER A 25 10.17 6.95 -40.04
N TYR A 26 11.09 6.17 -40.66
CA TYR A 26 11.70 5.00 -40.02
C TYR A 26 12.50 5.33 -38.74
N ASP A 27 13.21 6.45 -38.76
CA ASP A 27 13.99 6.87 -37.58
C ASP A 27 13.09 7.23 -36.40
N GLY A 28 11.89 7.74 -36.64
CA GLY A 28 10.90 8.02 -35.59
C GLY A 28 10.37 6.75 -34.91
N TYR A 29 10.14 5.69 -35.68
CA TYR A 29 9.75 4.39 -35.14
C TYR A 29 10.88 3.77 -34.33
N GLU A 30 12.11 3.79 -34.82
CA GLU A 30 13.28 3.27 -34.11
C GLU A 30 13.50 3.99 -32.79
N GLN A 31 13.53 5.32 -32.75
CA GLN A 31 13.64 6.11 -31.51
C GLN A 31 12.52 5.79 -30.51
N THR A 32 11.30 5.56 -31.01
CA THR A 32 10.18 5.20 -30.16
C THR A 32 10.39 3.81 -29.52
N VAL A 33 10.85 2.84 -30.30
CA VAL A 33 11.18 1.49 -29.81
C VAL A 33 12.29 1.55 -28.75
N GLU A 34 13.38 2.28 -29.02
CA GLU A 34 14.49 2.45 -28.09
C GLU A 34 14.04 3.07 -26.77
N ARG A 35 13.25 4.14 -26.81
CA ARG A 35 12.70 4.79 -25.62
C ARG A 35 11.83 3.82 -24.82
N LEU A 36 10.93 3.09 -25.45
CA LEU A 36 10.05 2.13 -24.77
C LEU A 36 10.86 1.00 -24.11
N LEU A 37 11.90 0.49 -24.76
CA LEU A 37 12.79 -0.52 -24.19
C LEU A 37 13.60 0.02 -23.02
N ALA A 38 14.09 1.26 -23.11
CA ALA A 38 14.80 1.92 -22.01
C ALA A 38 13.89 2.10 -20.79
N GLU A 39 12.62 2.47 -20.99
CA GLU A 39 11.63 2.54 -19.92
C GLU A 39 11.39 1.18 -19.26
N VAL A 40 11.24 0.09 -20.06
CA VAL A 40 11.08 -1.28 -19.53
C VAL A 40 12.28 -1.68 -18.68
N ASN A 41 13.50 -1.44 -19.17
CA ASN A 41 14.72 -1.75 -18.42
C ASN A 41 14.81 -0.97 -17.10
N THR A 42 14.39 0.30 -17.11
CA THR A 42 14.34 1.13 -15.89
C THR A 42 13.34 0.56 -14.88
N GLN A 43 12.13 0.19 -15.33
CA GLN A 43 11.12 -0.40 -14.48
C GLN A 43 11.55 -1.75 -13.91
N LEU A 44 12.20 -2.58 -14.72
CA LEU A 44 12.72 -3.88 -14.29
C LEU A 44 13.82 -3.71 -13.23
N LYS A 45 14.71 -2.74 -13.41
CA LYS A 45 15.73 -2.40 -12.40
C LYS A 45 15.09 -1.94 -11.09
N ASN A 46 14.06 -1.10 -11.16
CA ASN A 46 13.32 -0.64 -9.98
C ASN A 46 12.62 -1.81 -9.28
N LEU A 47 12.02 -2.72 -10.03
CA LEU A 47 11.39 -3.93 -9.49
C LEU A 47 12.40 -4.83 -8.78
N LYS A 48 13.56 -5.09 -9.40
CA LYS A 48 14.66 -5.83 -8.78
C LYS A 48 15.13 -5.17 -7.48
N ASN A 49 15.34 -3.85 -7.48
CA ASN A 49 15.78 -3.10 -6.30
C ASN A 49 14.72 -3.07 -5.17
N SER A 50 13.46 -3.26 -5.48
CA SER A 50 12.38 -3.30 -4.47
C SER A 50 12.37 -4.58 -3.63
N GLY A 51 13.02 -5.66 -4.10
CA GLY A 51 13.01 -6.96 -3.45
C GLY A 51 11.63 -7.65 -3.38
N VAL A 52 10.64 -7.13 -4.09
CA VAL A 52 9.26 -7.67 -4.12
C VAL A 52 9.18 -8.97 -4.91
N VAL A 53 10.06 -9.11 -5.91
CA VAL A 53 10.13 -10.26 -6.81
C VAL A 53 11.54 -10.87 -6.71
N PRO A 54 11.69 -12.20 -6.79
CA PRO A 54 13.00 -12.85 -6.82
C PRO A 54 13.89 -12.33 -7.95
N ASP A 55 15.17 -12.14 -7.68
CA ASP A 55 16.15 -11.67 -8.66
C ASP A 55 16.19 -12.55 -9.91
N ALA A 56 16.06 -13.86 -9.75
CA ALA A 56 16.07 -14.83 -10.85
C ALA A 56 14.94 -14.58 -11.86
N ASP A 57 13.74 -14.21 -11.39
CA ASP A 57 12.59 -13.90 -12.26
C ASP A 57 12.80 -12.56 -13.01
N CYS A 58 13.43 -11.58 -12.35
CA CYS A 58 13.82 -10.34 -13.00
C CYS A 58 14.91 -10.56 -14.06
N GLU A 59 15.87 -11.43 -13.82
CA GLU A 59 16.95 -11.78 -14.74
C GLU A 59 16.42 -12.58 -15.95
N GLU A 60 15.48 -13.52 -15.72
CA GLU A 60 14.81 -14.25 -16.79
C GLU A 60 14.07 -13.29 -17.73
N HIS A 61 13.37 -12.28 -17.16
CA HIS A 61 12.69 -11.27 -17.98
C HIS A 61 13.67 -10.39 -18.74
N ALA A 62 14.76 -9.94 -18.10
CA ALA A 62 15.81 -9.15 -18.75
C ALA A 62 16.44 -9.90 -19.93
N SER A 63 16.72 -11.19 -19.78
CA SER A 63 17.23 -12.04 -20.85
C SER A 63 16.24 -12.15 -22.02
N ALA A 64 14.97 -12.44 -21.72
CA ALA A 64 13.92 -12.53 -22.76
C ALA A 64 13.70 -11.21 -23.50
N LEU A 65 13.81 -10.06 -22.81
CA LEU A 65 13.75 -8.74 -23.41
C LEU A 65 14.95 -8.44 -24.31
N THR A 66 16.15 -8.86 -23.89
CA THR A 66 17.36 -8.69 -24.69
C THR A 66 17.28 -9.51 -25.98
N ASP A 67 16.85 -10.78 -25.87
CA ASP A 67 16.67 -11.65 -27.04
C ASP A 67 15.65 -11.04 -28.00
N TRP A 68 14.49 -10.64 -27.52
CA TRP A 68 13.46 -9.99 -28.32
C TRP A 68 13.92 -8.67 -28.92
N GLY A 69 14.62 -7.84 -28.15
CA GLY A 69 15.16 -6.56 -28.62
C GLY A 69 16.15 -6.73 -29.78
N ASN A 70 17.06 -7.72 -29.67
CA ASN A 70 18.02 -8.02 -30.74
C ASN A 70 17.32 -8.44 -32.03
N ILE A 71 16.27 -9.26 -31.94
CA ILE A 71 15.43 -9.63 -33.09
C ILE A 71 14.76 -8.39 -33.68
N GLY A 72 14.17 -7.52 -32.83
CA GLY A 72 13.54 -6.28 -33.26
C GLY A 72 14.48 -5.35 -34.00
N TYR A 73 15.70 -5.15 -33.49
CA TYR A 73 16.73 -4.36 -34.18
C TYR A 73 17.15 -4.96 -35.50
N SER A 74 17.27 -6.30 -35.62
CA SER A 74 17.55 -6.97 -36.90
C SER A 74 16.45 -6.68 -37.93
N ILE A 75 15.19 -6.77 -37.50
CA ILE A 75 14.02 -6.50 -38.35
C ILE A 75 14.01 -5.04 -38.85
N MET A 76 14.22 -4.07 -37.92
CA MET A 76 14.26 -2.65 -38.30
C MET A 76 15.39 -2.38 -39.32
N LYS A 77 16.53 -3.08 -39.19
CA LYS A 77 17.63 -3.00 -40.21
C LYS A 77 17.22 -3.61 -41.55
N GLU A 78 16.50 -4.74 -41.56
CA GLU A 78 15.96 -5.35 -42.79
C GLU A 78 14.99 -4.40 -43.49
N ILE A 79 14.08 -3.74 -42.74
CA ILE A 79 13.16 -2.73 -43.27
C ILE A 79 13.93 -1.55 -43.89
N LYS A 80 14.94 -1.03 -43.20
CA LYS A 80 15.77 0.10 -43.69
C LYS A 80 16.57 -0.27 -44.93
N SER A 81 16.96 -1.55 -45.10
CA SER A 81 17.63 -2.04 -46.32
C SER A 81 16.70 -2.30 -47.48
N GLY A 82 15.38 -2.18 -47.30
CA GLY A 82 14.36 -2.40 -48.32
C GLY A 82 13.90 -3.85 -48.47
N ASP A 83 14.40 -4.76 -47.61
CA ASP A 83 14.01 -6.19 -47.63
C ASP A 83 12.76 -6.42 -46.75
N LYS A 84 11.64 -5.84 -47.18
CA LYS A 84 10.38 -5.90 -46.44
C LYS A 84 9.81 -7.31 -46.33
N ASP A 85 9.96 -8.14 -47.35
CA ASP A 85 9.42 -9.51 -47.33
C ASP A 85 10.13 -10.33 -46.26
N LYS A 86 11.46 -10.21 -46.15
CA LYS A 86 12.24 -10.83 -45.08
C LYS A 86 11.89 -10.29 -43.72
N ALA A 87 11.71 -8.97 -43.58
CA ALA A 87 11.31 -8.34 -42.33
C ALA A 87 9.95 -8.86 -41.85
N VAL A 88 8.98 -9.04 -42.75
CA VAL A 88 7.66 -9.62 -42.42
C VAL A 88 7.80 -11.07 -41.99
N ASP A 89 8.61 -11.87 -42.64
CA ASP A 89 8.89 -13.26 -42.26
C ASP A 89 9.53 -13.33 -40.84
N SER A 90 10.55 -12.50 -40.58
CA SER A 90 11.20 -12.37 -39.29
C SER A 90 10.24 -11.89 -38.18
N ILE A 91 9.29 -10.99 -38.48
CA ILE A 91 8.24 -10.56 -37.54
C ILE A 91 7.36 -11.74 -37.12
N LEU A 92 6.95 -12.56 -38.08
CA LEU A 92 6.02 -13.66 -37.83
C LEU A 92 6.70 -14.83 -37.12
N ASN A 93 7.88 -15.23 -37.58
CA ASN A 93 8.52 -16.48 -37.17
C ASN A 93 9.50 -16.32 -36.03
N ASP A 94 10.12 -15.15 -35.84
CA ASP A 94 11.11 -14.91 -34.79
C ASP A 94 10.62 -13.92 -33.75
N CYS A 95 10.17 -12.72 -34.16
CA CYS A 95 9.80 -11.64 -33.23
C CYS A 95 8.56 -11.98 -32.44
N THR A 96 7.50 -12.53 -33.07
CA THR A 96 6.24 -12.83 -32.39
C THR A 96 6.38 -13.91 -31.29
N PRO A 97 7.07 -15.05 -31.53
CA PRO A 97 7.33 -16.03 -30.46
C PRO A 97 8.18 -15.47 -29.32
N ALA A 98 9.22 -14.70 -29.63
CA ALA A 98 10.07 -14.07 -28.61
C ALA A 98 9.30 -13.03 -27.79
N LEU A 99 8.44 -12.22 -28.43
CA LEU A 99 7.52 -11.31 -27.77
C LEU A 99 6.59 -12.04 -26.79
N ASN A 100 5.97 -13.12 -27.24
CA ASN A 100 5.05 -13.91 -26.42
C ASN A 100 5.76 -14.46 -25.17
N LYS A 101 7.01 -14.91 -25.31
CA LYS A 101 7.84 -15.33 -24.17
C LYS A 101 8.06 -14.18 -23.20
N ALA A 102 8.52 -13.03 -23.66
CA ALA A 102 8.78 -11.86 -22.83
C ALA A 102 7.50 -11.37 -22.12
N VAL A 103 6.37 -11.30 -22.84
CA VAL A 103 5.06 -10.90 -22.29
C VAL A 103 4.56 -11.90 -21.25
N LYS A 104 4.75 -13.21 -21.47
CA LYS A 104 4.37 -14.24 -20.48
C LYS A 104 5.14 -14.07 -19.16
N ILE A 105 6.43 -13.82 -19.23
CA ILE A 105 7.26 -13.58 -18.05
C ILE A 105 6.81 -12.29 -17.36
N ALA A 106 6.59 -11.20 -18.12
CA ALA A 106 6.08 -9.94 -17.59
C ALA A 106 4.73 -10.09 -16.87
N THR A 107 3.84 -10.95 -17.41
CA THR A 107 2.54 -11.24 -16.76
C THR A 107 2.74 -11.95 -15.43
N ARG A 108 3.64 -12.93 -15.36
CA ARG A 108 3.99 -13.62 -14.11
C ARG A 108 4.53 -12.63 -13.06
N LEU A 109 5.42 -11.71 -13.46
CA LEU A 109 5.94 -10.66 -12.57
C LEU A 109 4.83 -9.72 -12.08
N ASP A 110 3.88 -9.37 -12.95
CA ASP A 110 2.71 -8.56 -12.57
C ASP A 110 1.84 -9.28 -11.52
N GLU A 111 1.57 -10.58 -11.69
CA GLU A 111 0.80 -11.40 -10.75
C GLU A 111 1.48 -11.50 -9.38
N MET A 112 2.78 -11.76 -9.35
CA MET A 112 3.58 -11.80 -8.11
C MET A 112 3.54 -10.47 -7.37
N THR A 113 3.67 -9.36 -8.10
CA THR A 113 3.63 -8.00 -7.52
C THR A 113 2.23 -7.66 -6.98
N ASP A 114 1.16 -8.02 -7.72
CA ASP A 114 -0.22 -7.81 -7.28
C ASP A 114 -0.54 -8.65 -6.02
N GLU A 115 -0.03 -9.86 -5.92
CA GLU A 115 -0.21 -10.71 -4.73
C GLU A 115 0.44 -10.11 -3.49
N VAL A 116 1.72 -9.71 -3.58
CA VAL A 116 2.45 -9.07 -2.47
C VAL A 116 1.77 -7.77 -2.04
N SER A 117 1.34 -6.94 -3.01
CA SER A 117 0.62 -5.70 -2.72
C SER A 117 -0.70 -5.96 -2.01
N SER A 118 -1.47 -6.95 -2.44
CA SER A 118 -2.76 -7.30 -1.82
C SER A 118 -2.59 -7.82 -0.39
N GLN A 119 -1.56 -8.62 -0.13
CA GLN A 119 -1.23 -9.10 1.23
C GLN A 119 -0.84 -7.94 2.15
N ALA A 120 0.01 -7.01 1.69
CA ALA A 120 0.41 -5.84 2.47
C ALA A 120 -0.80 -4.97 2.84
N VAL A 121 -1.71 -4.71 1.91
CA VAL A 121 -2.95 -3.96 2.16
C VAL A 121 -3.83 -4.68 3.19
N ARG A 122 -4.01 -6.00 3.08
CA ARG A 122 -4.80 -6.79 4.05
C ARG A 122 -4.23 -6.70 5.46
N ILE A 123 -2.91 -6.85 5.62
CA ILE A 123 -2.24 -6.75 6.92
C ILE A 123 -2.45 -5.35 7.52
N THR A 124 -2.28 -4.30 6.71
CA THR A 124 -2.47 -2.91 7.13
C THR A 124 -3.90 -2.64 7.60
N VAL A 125 -4.90 -3.12 6.87
CA VAL A 125 -6.31 -2.97 7.24
C VAL A 125 -6.61 -3.72 8.54
N ILE A 126 -6.16 -4.97 8.68
CA ILE A 126 -6.37 -5.77 9.91
C ILE A 126 -5.74 -5.08 11.11
N SER A 127 -4.51 -4.57 11.00
CA SER A 127 -3.82 -3.89 12.11
C SER A 127 -4.51 -2.58 12.50
N ALA A 128 -5.02 -1.82 11.52
CA ALA A 128 -5.77 -0.60 11.78
C ALA A 128 -7.09 -0.89 12.52
N VAL A 129 -7.85 -1.90 12.10
CA VAL A 129 -9.09 -2.33 12.77
C VAL A 129 -8.80 -2.79 14.19
N ALA A 130 -7.77 -3.61 14.40
CA ALA A 130 -7.37 -4.06 15.73
C ALA A 130 -7.00 -2.88 16.66
N GLY A 131 -6.27 -1.89 16.13
CA GLY A 131 -5.94 -0.66 16.85
C GLY A 131 -7.18 0.13 17.29
N ILE A 132 -8.16 0.30 16.41
CA ILE A 132 -9.42 0.98 16.73
C ILE A 132 -10.19 0.23 17.83
N VAL A 133 -10.27 -1.09 17.75
CA VAL A 133 -10.93 -1.92 18.77
C VAL A 133 -10.24 -1.77 20.12
N CYS A 134 -8.92 -1.80 20.19
CA CYS A 134 -8.16 -1.56 21.42
C CYS A 134 -8.46 -0.19 22.03
N ILE A 135 -8.50 0.87 21.23
CA ILE A 135 -8.83 2.23 21.69
C ILE A 135 -10.23 2.26 22.31
N ILE A 136 -11.23 1.65 21.66
CA ILE A 136 -12.60 1.59 22.17
C ILE A 136 -12.65 0.87 23.52
N ILE A 137 -11.95 -0.26 23.65
CA ILE A 137 -11.89 -1.01 24.92
C ILE A 137 -11.27 -0.13 26.02
N CYS A 138 -10.16 0.56 25.74
CA CYS A 138 -9.50 1.45 26.69
C CYS A 138 -10.45 2.59 27.14
N LEU A 139 -11.19 3.19 26.21
CA LEU A 139 -12.16 4.24 26.53
C LEU A 139 -13.28 3.73 27.43
N VAL A 140 -13.82 2.55 27.16
CA VAL A 140 -14.87 1.94 27.99
C VAL A 140 -14.35 1.62 29.40
N LEU A 141 -13.13 1.12 29.52
CA LEU A 141 -12.50 0.86 30.82
C LEU A 141 -12.24 2.16 31.58
N ALA A 142 -11.70 3.18 30.92
CA ALA A 142 -11.50 4.50 31.54
C ALA A 142 -12.82 5.09 32.04
N TRP A 143 -13.89 5.03 31.22
CA TRP A 143 -15.22 5.47 31.60
C TRP A 143 -15.75 4.77 32.87
N LYS A 144 -15.65 3.43 32.91
CA LYS A 144 -16.05 2.64 34.09
C LYS A 144 -15.25 3.02 35.34
N LEU A 145 -13.94 3.21 35.22
CA LEU A 145 -13.08 3.62 36.33
C LEU A 145 -13.47 5.01 36.83
N THR A 146 -13.71 5.97 35.95
CA THR A 146 -14.11 7.34 36.29
C THR A 146 -15.43 7.35 37.07
N ILE A 147 -16.44 6.58 36.64
CA ILE A 147 -17.73 6.47 37.34
C ILE A 147 -17.51 5.85 38.73
N LYS A 148 -16.72 4.78 38.82
CA LYS A 148 -16.44 4.10 40.12
C LYS A 148 -15.72 5.03 41.10
N THR A 149 -14.72 5.78 40.59
CA THR A 149 -13.97 6.73 41.44
C THR A 149 -14.85 7.90 41.84
N GLY A 150 -15.64 8.46 40.91
CA GLY A 150 -16.58 9.53 41.19
C GLY A 150 -17.61 9.17 42.25
N LYS A 151 -18.17 7.94 42.23
CA LYS A 151 -19.08 7.46 43.28
C LYS A 151 -18.39 7.37 44.64
N LYS A 152 -17.15 6.85 44.70
CA LYS A 152 -16.40 6.78 45.97
C LYS A 152 -16.13 8.16 46.55
N VAL A 153 -15.74 9.14 45.72
CA VAL A 153 -15.54 10.53 46.17
C VAL A 153 -16.85 11.14 46.67
N LEU A 154 -17.96 10.89 46.00
CA LEU A 154 -19.27 11.37 46.41
C LEU A 154 -19.66 10.81 47.79
N GLU A 155 -19.48 9.52 48.00
CA GLU A 155 -19.83 8.84 49.25
C GLU A 155 -18.88 9.20 50.38
N SER A 156 -17.58 9.31 50.14
CA SER A 156 -16.58 9.54 51.19
C SER A 156 -16.40 11.01 51.57
N ILE A 157 -16.78 11.95 50.74
CA ILE A 157 -16.57 13.38 51.01
C ILE A 157 -17.88 14.17 51.08
N LEU A 158 -18.75 14.05 50.06
CA LEU A 158 -19.94 14.89 49.98
C LEU A 158 -21.03 14.50 50.99
N VAL A 159 -21.19 13.21 51.29
CA VAL A 159 -22.17 12.74 52.24
C VAL A 159 -21.83 13.21 53.65
N PRO A 160 -20.60 12.98 54.16
CA PRO A 160 -20.22 13.47 55.48
C PRO A 160 -20.29 15.01 55.61
N LEU A 161 -19.85 15.76 54.59
CA LEU A 161 -19.94 17.21 54.64
C LEU A 161 -21.39 17.73 54.75
N ARG A 162 -22.35 17.07 54.10
CA ARG A 162 -23.77 17.41 54.27
C ARG A 162 -24.30 17.12 55.66
N GLU A 163 -23.84 16.04 56.28
CA GLU A 163 -24.23 15.73 57.69
C GLU A 163 -23.67 16.78 58.64
N VAL A 164 -22.43 17.20 58.47
CA VAL A 164 -21.83 18.30 59.26
C VAL A 164 -22.61 19.61 59.03
N GLU A 165 -22.95 19.94 57.77
CA GLU A 165 -23.75 21.13 57.45
C GLU A 165 -25.12 21.09 58.12
N ALA A 166 -25.82 19.95 58.11
CA ALA A 166 -27.13 19.78 58.73
C ALA A 166 -27.08 19.95 60.23
N VAL A 167 -26.07 19.34 60.90
CA VAL A 167 -25.88 19.51 62.35
C VAL A 167 -25.53 20.95 62.72
N ALA A 168 -24.67 21.62 61.93
CA ALA A 168 -24.35 23.04 62.10
C ALA A 168 -25.58 23.94 61.99
N GLN A 169 -26.47 23.64 61.05
CA GLN A 169 -27.74 24.37 60.88
C GLN A 169 -28.66 24.17 62.13
N GLU A 170 -28.83 22.93 62.59
CA GLU A 170 -29.63 22.62 63.80
C GLU A 170 -29.12 23.34 65.05
N LEU A 171 -27.78 23.38 65.23
CA LEU A 171 -27.17 24.14 66.29
C LEU A 171 -27.47 25.65 66.23
N THR A 172 -27.47 26.19 64.99
CA THR A 172 -27.82 27.61 64.73
C THR A 172 -29.29 27.90 65.08
N ASP A 173 -30.16 26.91 64.81
CA ASP A 173 -31.61 27.02 65.12
C ASP A 173 -31.92 26.76 66.62
N GLY A 174 -30.88 26.54 67.48
CA GLY A 174 -30.99 26.41 68.93
C GLY A 174 -31.18 24.98 69.46
N ASN A 175 -31.06 23.98 68.60
CA ASN A 175 -31.11 22.58 68.95
C ASN A 175 -29.72 22.08 69.43
N LEU A 176 -29.43 22.20 70.70
CA LEU A 176 -28.14 21.82 71.29
C LEU A 176 -27.98 20.31 71.54
N HIS A 177 -28.95 19.50 71.20
CA HIS A 177 -28.92 18.04 71.38
C HIS A 177 -28.54 17.29 70.08
N SER A 178 -28.25 17.98 68.99
CA SER A 178 -27.81 17.36 67.74
C SER A 178 -26.38 16.82 67.85
N THR A 179 -26.18 15.55 67.52
CA THR A 179 -24.88 14.90 67.57
C THR A 179 -24.53 14.40 66.18
N LEU A 180 -23.27 14.59 65.78
CA LEU A 180 -22.73 14.03 64.55
C LEU A 180 -22.28 12.59 64.83
N ASP A 181 -22.89 11.61 64.15
CA ASP A 181 -22.55 10.18 64.29
C ASP A 181 -21.71 9.69 63.08
N TYR A 182 -20.75 10.52 62.67
CA TYR A 182 -19.83 10.15 61.61
C TYR A 182 -18.50 9.69 62.18
N HIS A 183 -18.13 8.44 61.86
CA HIS A 183 -16.87 7.86 62.24
C HIS A 183 -16.08 7.44 60.98
N SER A 184 -14.92 8.03 60.80
CA SER A 184 -13.98 7.69 59.74
C SER A 184 -12.55 7.82 60.24
N ASP A 185 -11.64 7.01 59.70
CA ASP A 185 -10.20 7.08 60.00
C ASP A 185 -9.46 8.13 59.15
N ASP A 186 -10.19 8.96 58.38
CA ASP A 186 -9.65 10.04 57.57
C ASP A 186 -9.76 11.42 58.24
N GLU A 187 -9.26 12.46 57.59
CA GLU A 187 -9.23 13.84 58.08
C GLU A 187 -10.64 14.41 58.39
N ILE A 188 -11.67 13.84 57.77
CA ILE A 188 -13.07 14.26 57.99
C ILE A 188 -13.63 13.64 59.31
N GLY A 189 -13.21 12.43 59.66
CA GLY A 189 -13.60 11.75 60.89
C GLY A 189 -12.93 12.31 62.14
N ILE A 190 -11.87 13.12 61.99
CA ILE A 190 -11.12 13.76 63.11
C ILE A 190 -11.72 15.12 63.46
N LEU A 191 -12.53 15.72 62.59
CA LEU A 191 -13.23 17.01 62.81
C LEU A 191 -14.41 16.84 63.78
#